data_fd7037489488ec133a3e102ee2906118
#
_entry.id   fd7037489488ec133a3e102ee2906118
#
_cell.length_a   1.000
_cell.length_b   1.000
_cell.length_c   1.000
_cell.angle_alpha   90.00
_cell.angle_beta   90.00
_cell.angle_gamma   90.00
#
_symmetry.space_group_name_H-M   'P 1'
#
loop_
_entity.id
_entity.type
_entity.pdbx_description
1 polymer ?
#
loop_
_entity_poly.entity_id
_entity_poly.type
_entity_poly.pdbx_seq_one_letter_code
_entity_poly.pdbx_strand_id
1 'polypeptide(L)'
;MMKAMIFAAGLGTRLKPLTDNMPKALVPLAGKTLLQWQIERLKAAGITEIVVNVHHFPDMIINYLRENDNFGCRISVSDERDMLLETGGGLRKAKDLLLGNGNWESTNEEEPILVCNVDILSNIDIPTLLKAYNPKEMGVVVVSERSTQRYLLFDSTNRLCGWTNIATGEVKPASLSEKIKTENEKLKSGDETLDMLAFSGMQVLNPRIFGCMNKLAEQKGEKFSLIDLYLHIAEKEILRAFIPENYRMMDVGKINQLSEAETFAQTL
;
A
#
# COMPACT_ATOMS: atom_id res chain seq x y z
N MET A 1 2.57 12.17 -16.78
CA MET A 1 3.51 12.28 -15.62
C MET A 1 2.95 11.42 -14.50
N MET A 2 3.74 10.46 -14.04
CA MET A 2 3.33 9.48 -13.04
C MET A 2 2.87 10.13 -11.73
N LYS A 3 1.77 9.64 -11.18
CA LYS A 3 1.23 10.11 -9.89
C LYS A 3 1.40 9.08 -8.79
N ALA A 4 1.49 9.57 -7.56
CA ALA A 4 1.49 8.71 -6.40
C ALA A 4 0.30 8.99 -5.48
N MET A 5 -0.09 7.99 -4.67
CA MET A 5 -1.03 8.17 -3.57
C MET A 5 -0.38 7.75 -2.25
N ILE A 6 -0.54 8.58 -1.22
CA ILE A 6 -0.15 8.27 0.15
C ILE A 6 -1.41 8.02 0.96
N PHE A 7 -1.54 6.81 1.55
CA PHE A 7 -2.62 6.51 2.48
C PHE A 7 -2.35 7.12 3.85
N ALA A 8 -3.08 8.20 4.18
CA ALA A 8 -2.96 8.95 5.41
C ALA A 8 -4.27 9.03 6.24
N ALA A 9 -5.34 8.36 5.80
CA ALA A 9 -6.66 8.37 6.45
C ALA A 9 -6.77 7.46 7.69
N GLY A 10 -5.70 6.78 8.08
CA GLY A 10 -5.71 5.82 9.20
C GLY A 10 -5.95 6.48 10.56
N LEU A 11 -6.75 5.84 11.43
CA LEU A 11 -7.10 6.33 12.78
C LEU A 11 -5.93 6.35 13.77
N GLY A 12 -4.87 5.58 13.51
CA GLY A 12 -3.67 5.54 14.37
C GLY A 12 -3.88 4.99 15.78
N THR A 13 -4.93 4.22 16.03
CA THR A 13 -5.36 3.78 17.38
C THR A 13 -4.26 3.10 18.21
N ARG A 14 -3.29 2.44 17.58
CA ARG A 14 -2.15 1.77 18.24
C ARG A 14 -1.03 2.73 18.67
N LEU A 15 -1.08 4.00 18.26
CA LEU A 15 -0.14 5.06 18.62
C LEU A 15 -0.68 5.99 19.72
N LYS A 16 -1.84 5.68 20.30
CA LYS A 16 -2.37 6.43 21.46
C LYS A 16 -1.37 6.38 22.63
N PRO A 17 -1.20 7.50 23.39
CA PRO A 17 -2.02 8.73 23.35
C PRO A 17 -1.60 9.77 22.29
N LEU A 18 -0.51 9.57 21.51
CA LEU A 18 -0.05 10.57 20.53
C LEU A 18 -1.13 10.95 19.51
N THR A 19 -1.90 9.96 19.07
CA THR A 19 -2.96 10.15 18.08
C THR A 19 -4.31 10.52 18.66
N ASP A 20 -4.40 10.87 19.94
CA ASP A 20 -5.63 11.40 20.51
C ASP A 20 -5.91 12.85 20.05
N ASN A 21 -4.86 13.61 19.72
CA ASN A 21 -4.94 15.01 19.34
C ASN A 21 -4.29 15.35 17.99
N MET A 22 -3.81 14.34 17.25
CA MET A 22 -3.21 14.53 15.91
C MET A 22 -3.40 13.30 15.04
N PRO A 23 -3.43 13.46 13.70
CA PRO A 23 -3.50 12.31 12.80
C PRO A 23 -2.15 11.56 12.81
N LYS A 24 -2.20 10.24 12.61
CA LYS A 24 -0.99 9.40 12.51
C LYS A 24 0.04 9.94 11.51
N ALA A 25 -0.43 10.48 10.39
CA ALA A 25 0.43 11.03 9.34
C ALA A 25 1.35 12.17 9.83
N LEU A 26 0.94 12.88 10.88
CA LEU A 26 1.71 14.00 11.47
C LEU A 26 2.53 13.61 12.70
N VAL A 27 2.54 12.34 13.11
CA VAL A 27 3.42 11.88 14.19
C VAL A 27 4.87 12.17 13.82
N PRO A 28 5.61 12.89 14.69
CA PRO A 28 7.00 13.21 14.44
C PRO A 28 7.90 11.98 14.60
N LEU A 29 8.88 11.86 13.71
CA LEU A 29 9.89 10.81 13.72
C LEU A 29 11.20 11.34 13.17
N ALA A 30 12.28 11.30 13.95
CA ALA A 30 13.60 11.78 13.54
C ALA A 30 13.56 13.18 12.88
N GLY A 31 12.83 14.12 13.50
CA GLY A 31 12.77 15.52 13.08
C GLY A 31 11.80 15.83 11.92
N LYS A 32 11.10 14.85 11.38
CA LYS A 32 10.10 15.01 10.30
C LYS A 32 8.80 14.32 10.70
N THR A 33 7.67 14.66 10.06
CA THR A 33 6.45 13.88 10.18
C THR A 33 6.50 12.62 9.29
N LEU A 34 5.70 11.60 9.61
CA LEU A 34 5.59 10.42 8.74
C LEU A 34 5.17 10.80 7.31
N LEU A 35 4.28 11.77 7.17
CA LEU A 35 3.84 12.28 5.87
C LEU A 35 5.00 12.96 5.11
N GLN A 36 5.79 13.78 5.78
CA GLN A 36 6.95 14.43 5.18
C GLN A 36 7.97 13.41 4.67
N TRP A 37 8.25 12.36 5.44
CA TRP A 37 9.13 11.27 5.01
C TRP A 37 8.69 10.66 3.68
N GLN A 38 7.38 10.38 3.52
CA GLN A 38 6.87 9.81 2.27
C GLN A 38 6.91 10.81 1.11
N ILE A 39 6.54 12.07 1.35
CA ILE A 39 6.57 13.09 0.30
C ILE A 39 7.98 13.30 -0.22
N GLU A 40 8.96 13.48 0.67
CA GLU A 40 10.35 13.71 0.28
C GLU A 40 10.94 12.51 -0.48
N ARG A 41 10.60 11.31 -0.07
CA ARG A 41 11.01 10.07 -0.75
C ARG A 41 10.42 9.95 -2.16
N LEU A 42 9.14 10.24 -2.33
CA LEU A 42 8.50 10.27 -3.65
C LEU A 42 9.13 11.35 -4.53
N LYS A 43 9.35 12.54 -3.96
CA LYS A 43 10.00 13.67 -4.65
C LYS A 43 11.42 13.30 -5.10
N ALA A 44 12.21 12.65 -4.24
CA ALA A 44 13.55 12.18 -4.58
C ALA A 44 13.56 11.16 -5.74
N ALA A 45 12.48 10.38 -5.88
CA ALA A 45 12.26 9.48 -7.02
C ALA A 45 11.69 10.19 -8.27
N GLY A 46 11.55 11.52 -8.26
CA GLY A 46 11.01 12.30 -9.37
C GLY A 46 9.48 12.34 -9.45
N ILE A 47 8.78 11.84 -8.43
CA ILE A 47 7.31 11.83 -8.38
C ILE A 47 6.84 13.04 -7.58
N THR A 48 6.33 14.05 -8.28
CA THR A 48 5.92 15.33 -7.69
C THR A 48 4.42 15.60 -7.75
N GLU A 49 3.64 14.74 -8.41
CA GLU A 49 2.18 14.75 -8.38
C GLU A 49 1.68 13.70 -7.40
N ILE A 50 1.15 14.15 -6.25
CA ILE A 50 0.82 13.28 -5.12
C ILE A 50 -0.62 13.51 -4.70
N VAL A 51 -1.35 12.42 -4.45
CA VAL A 51 -2.67 12.45 -3.81
C VAL A 51 -2.50 11.93 -2.37
N VAL A 52 -3.05 12.66 -1.41
CA VAL A 52 -3.06 12.26 0.01
C VAL A 52 -4.51 12.08 0.43
N ASN A 53 -4.92 10.91 0.90
CA ASN A 53 -6.24 10.77 1.49
C ASN A 53 -6.23 11.14 2.97
N VAL A 54 -7.32 11.74 3.44
CA VAL A 54 -7.45 12.21 4.82
C VAL A 54 -8.81 11.84 5.39
N HIS A 55 -8.86 11.50 6.70
CA HIS A 55 -10.10 11.21 7.42
C HIS A 55 -10.02 11.75 8.85
N HIS A 56 -9.13 11.22 9.68
CA HIS A 56 -8.96 11.61 11.07
C HIS A 56 -8.13 12.90 11.16
N PHE A 57 -8.68 13.95 11.75
CA PHE A 57 -8.11 15.31 11.79
C PHE A 57 -7.71 15.84 10.41
N PRO A 58 -8.62 15.84 9.40
CA PRO A 58 -8.25 16.15 8.01
C PRO A 58 -7.66 17.56 7.88
N ASP A 59 -8.22 18.54 8.60
CA ASP A 59 -7.77 19.93 8.50
C ASP A 59 -6.33 20.12 9.03
N MET A 60 -5.87 19.29 9.97
CA MET A 60 -4.49 19.33 10.44
C MET A 60 -3.51 18.92 9.31
N ILE A 61 -3.85 17.86 8.56
CA ILE A 61 -3.02 17.42 7.42
C ILE A 61 -3.03 18.48 6.32
N ILE A 62 -4.20 19.01 5.98
CA ILE A 62 -4.37 20.06 4.94
C ILE A 62 -3.58 21.32 5.30
N ASN A 63 -3.68 21.78 6.54
CA ASN A 63 -2.95 22.95 7.02
C ASN A 63 -1.45 22.70 7.02
N TYR A 64 -0.99 21.54 7.49
CA TYR A 64 0.40 21.16 7.50
C TYR A 64 1.02 21.17 6.08
N LEU A 65 0.33 20.61 5.11
CA LEU A 65 0.77 20.64 3.71
C LEU A 65 0.88 22.07 3.19
N ARG A 66 -0.13 22.91 3.44
CA ARG A 66 -0.14 24.31 3.01
C ARG A 66 0.97 25.14 3.66
N GLU A 67 1.18 25.00 4.96
CA GLU A 67 2.19 25.71 5.74
C GLU A 67 3.63 25.36 5.32
N ASN A 68 3.81 24.18 4.72
CA ASN A 68 5.09 23.73 4.19
C ASN A 68 5.17 23.84 2.64
N ASP A 69 4.34 24.70 2.01
CA ASP A 69 4.32 24.89 0.55
C ASP A 69 4.25 23.55 -0.22
N ASN A 70 3.45 22.59 0.30
CA ASN A 70 3.34 21.23 -0.23
C ASN A 70 4.69 20.56 -0.51
N PHE A 71 5.75 20.96 0.18
CA PHE A 71 7.13 20.50 -0.03
C PHE A 71 7.64 20.70 -1.46
N GLY A 72 7.10 21.68 -2.17
CA GLY A 72 7.38 21.95 -3.59
C GLY A 72 6.82 20.88 -4.54
N CYS A 73 5.81 20.13 -4.12
CA CYS A 73 5.09 19.14 -4.92
C CYS A 73 3.68 19.66 -5.27
N ARG A 74 3.05 19.07 -6.28
CA ARG A 74 1.63 19.27 -6.58
C ARG A 74 0.83 18.23 -5.79
N ILE A 75 0.30 18.63 -4.64
CA ILE A 75 -0.45 17.74 -3.76
C ILE A 75 -1.96 18.02 -3.88
N SER A 76 -2.74 16.98 -4.15
CA SER A 76 -4.20 16.99 -4.11
C SER A 76 -4.67 16.16 -2.91
N VAL A 77 -5.76 16.59 -2.26
CA VAL A 77 -6.32 15.90 -1.09
C VAL A 77 -7.60 15.16 -1.48
N SER A 78 -7.64 13.87 -1.17
CA SER A 78 -8.87 13.05 -1.22
C SER A 78 -9.49 13.01 0.18
N ASP A 79 -10.52 13.83 0.40
CA ASP A 79 -11.14 14.01 1.71
C ASP A 79 -12.19 12.93 1.99
N GLU A 80 -11.92 12.09 2.98
CA GLU A 80 -12.80 11.00 3.46
C GLU A 80 -13.46 11.33 4.80
N ARG A 81 -13.53 12.63 5.23
CA ARG A 81 -14.04 13.03 6.56
C ARG A 81 -15.40 12.47 6.89
N ASP A 82 -16.28 12.30 5.91
CA ASP A 82 -17.64 11.83 6.11
C ASP A 82 -17.71 10.32 6.35
N MET A 83 -16.78 9.54 5.75
CA MET A 83 -16.74 8.09 5.88
C MET A 83 -15.36 7.53 5.60
N LEU A 84 -14.81 6.77 6.54
CA LEU A 84 -13.57 6.01 6.35
C LEU A 84 -13.81 4.84 5.39
N LEU A 85 -13.18 4.88 4.22
CA LEU A 85 -13.43 3.95 3.11
C LEU A 85 -12.53 2.71 3.11
N GLU A 86 -11.55 2.62 4.03
CA GLU A 86 -10.43 1.68 3.99
C GLU A 86 -9.53 1.93 2.76
N THR A 87 -8.53 1.06 2.56
CA THR A 87 -7.48 1.33 1.55
C THR A 87 -7.99 1.18 0.11
N GLY A 88 -8.85 0.21 -0.16
CA GLY A 88 -9.39 0.01 -1.50
C GLY A 88 -10.43 1.06 -1.88
N GLY A 89 -11.38 1.33 -0.97
CA GLY A 89 -12.38 2.38 -1.19
C GLY A 89 -11.76 3.77 -1.27
N GLY A 90 -10.75 4.06 -0.44
CA GLY A 90 -10.00 5.32 -0.47
C GLY A 90 -9.26 5.54 -1.79
N LEU A 91 -8.60 4.49 -2.32
CA LEU A 91 -7.97 4.56 -3.64
C LEU A 91 -9.02 4.78 -4.75
N ARG A 92 -10.16 4.09 -4.67
CA ARG A 92 -11.27 4.27 -5.63
C ARG A 92 -11.81 5.71 -5.61
N LYS A 93 -12.01 6.30 -4.43
CA LYS A 93 -12.45 7.71 -4.27
C LYS A 93 -11.45 8.70 -4.88
N ALA A 94 -10.17 8.42 -4.77
CA ALA A 94 -9.11 9.26 -5.32
C ALA A 94 -8.91 9.16 -6.84
N LYS A 95 -9.69 8.32 -7.54
CA LYS A 95 -9.55 8.00 -8.96
C LYS A 95 -9.39 9.26 -9.83
N ASP A 96 -10.30 10.21 -9.73
CA ASP A 96 -10.31 11.40 -10.61
C ASP A 96 -9.11 12.32 -10.35
N LEU A 97 -8.60 12.37 -9.12
CA LEU A 97 -7.38 13.06 -8.76
C LEU A 97 -6.14 12.38 -9.34
N LEU A 98 -6.15 11.05 -9.36
CA LEU A 98 -5.04 10.24 -9.87
C LEU A 98 -5.01 10.18 -11.39
N LEU A 99 -6.15 10.07 -12.06
CA LEU A 99 -6.22 9.94 -13.51
C LEU A 99 -6.44 11.28 -14.23
N GLY A 100 -6.81 12.32 -13.48
CA GLY A 100 -7.35 13.56 -14.07
C GLY A 100 -8.79 13.33 -14.56
N ASN A 101 -9.37 14.32 -15.24
CA ASN A 101 -10.73 14.22 -15.79
C ASN A 101 -10.80 13.27 -17.02
N GLY A 102 -9.77 12.47 -17.26
CA GLY A 102 -9.70 11.50 -18.35
C GLY A 102 -10.47 10.22 -18.01
N ASN A 103 -11.17 9.69 -19.00
CA ASN A 103 -11.72 8.33 -18.91
C ASN A 103 -10.53 7.36 -18.80
N TRP A 104 -10.51 6.45 -17.80
CA TRP A 104 -9.44 5.46 -17.62
C TRP A 104 -9.25 4.57 -18.87
N GLU A 105 -10.30 4.44 -19.72
CA GLU A 105 -10.25 3.77 -21.01
C GLU A 105 -9.46 4.54 -22.08
N SER A 106 -9.23 5.84 -21.88
CA SER A 106 -8.48 6.74 -22.77
C SER A 106 -7.18 7.25 -22.18
N THR A 107 -6.88 6.95 -20.91
CA THR A 107 -5.58 7.25 -20.32
C THR A 107 -4.50 6.36 -20.94
N ASN A 108 -3.28 6.87 -21.07
CA ASN A 108 -2.12 6.07 -21.43
C ASN A 108 -2.02 4.92 -20.42
N GLU A 109 -2.44 3.71 -20.83
CA GLU A 109 -2.40 2.49 -19.99
C GLU A 109 -0.98 2.19 -19.48
N GLU A 110 0.01 2.91 -19.98
CA GLU A 110 1.42 2.77 -19.67
C GLU A 110 1.87 3.53 -18.41
N GLU A 111 1.14 4.59 -17.98
CA GLU A 111 1.54 5.35 -16.79
C GLU A 111 0.94 4.74 -15.51
N PRO A 112 1.72 3.99 -14.71
CA PRO A 112 1.23 3.38 -13.50
C PRO A 112 1.01 4.41 -12.39
N ILE A 113 0.31 3.97 -11.34
CA ILE A 113 0.11 4.72 -10.09
C ILE A 113 0.93 4.06 -9.00
N LEU A 114 1.81 4.81 -8.34
CA LEU A 114 2.48 4.34 -7.13
C LEU A 114 1.59 4.64 -5.93
N VAL A 115 1.35 3.65 -5.09
CA VAL A 115 0.56 3.79 -3.87
C VAL A 115 1.39 3.33 -2.67
N CYS A 116 1.43 4.12 -1.59
CA CYS A 116 2.18 3.77 -0.39
C CYS A 116 1.43 4.14 0.89
N ASN A 117 1.72 3.40 1.96
CA ASN A 117 1.24 3.70 3.29
C ASN A 117 2.12 4.77 3.94
N VAL A 118 1.51 5.73 4.63
CA VAL A 118 2.22 6.83 5.30
C VAL A 118 3.15 6.36 6.42
N ASP A 119 2.84 5.22 7.03
CA ASP A 119 3.50 4.68 8.21
C ASP A 119 4.60 3.65 7.93
N ILE A 120 4.95 3.44 6.67
CA ILE A 120 6.00 2.49 6.30
C ILE A 120 7.26 3.24 5.86
N LEU A 121 8.30 3.16 6.68
CA LEU A 121 9.64 3.57 6.30
C LEU A 121 10.39 2.38 5.68
N SER A 122 11.17 2.61 4.65
CA SER A 122 12.00 1.55 4.05
C SER A 122 13.08 2.12 3.14
N ASN A 123 14.08 1.30 2.87
CA ASN A 123 15.16 1.60 1.94
C ASN A 123 14.85 1.17 0.49
N ILE A 124 13.57 0.99 0.14
CA ILE A 124 13.22 0.58 -1.22
C ILE A 124 13.71 1.61 -2.26
N ASP A 125 14.34 1.11 -3.30
CA ASP A 125 14.66 1.89 -4.48
C ASP A 125 13.43 1.98 -5.40
N ILE A 126 12.73 3.13 -5.35
CA ILE A 126 11.51 3.36 -6.14
C ILE A 126 11.79 3.23 -7.65
N PRO A 127 12.86 3.77 -8.22
CA PRO A 127 13.21 3.54 -9.62
C PRO A 127 13.31 2.07 -10.01
N THR A 128 13.88 1.22 -9.18
CA THR A 128 13.96 -0.24 -9.43
C THR A 128 12.58 -0.90 -9.33
N LEU A 129 11.75 -0.50 -8.36
CA LEU A 129 10.36 -0.97 -8.28
C LEU A 129 9.57 -0.60 -9.55
N LEU A 130 9.74 0.62 -10.07
CA LEU A 130 9.06 1.07 -11.28
C LEU A 130 9.50 0.28 -12.53
N LYS A 131 10.76 -0.11 -12.61
CA LYS A 131 11.26 -0.98 -13.71
C LYS A 131 10.68 -2.40 -13.66
N ALA A 132 10.27 -2.87 -12.48
CA ALA A 132 9.62 -4.17 -12.33
C ALA A 132 8.15 -4.18 -12.78
N TYR A 133 7.55 -3.00 -12.98
CA TYR A 133 6.17 -2.90 -13.46
C TYR A 133 6.06 -3.33 -14.92
N ASN A 134 5.06 -4.17 -15.20
CA ASN A 134 4.70 -4.61 -16.55
C ASN A 134 3.30 -4.05 -16.89
N PRO A 135 3.15 -3.19 -17.91
CA PRO A 135 1.86 -2.58 -18.25
C PRO A 135 0.80 -3.60 -18.72
N LYS A 136 1.19 -4.82 -19.08
CA LYS A 136 0.26 -5.90 -19.43
C LYS A 136 -0.37 -6.56 -18.21
N GLU A 137 0.16 -6.31 -17.01
CA GLU A 137 -0.29 -6.87 -15.73
C GLU A 137 -1.02 -5.80 -14.90
N MET A 138 -1.74 -6.20 -13.85
CA MET A 138 -2.46 -5.27 -12.98
C MET A 138 -1.55 -4.50 -12.02
N GLY A 139 -0.34 -4.97 -11.82
CA GLY A 139 0.63 -4.26 -11.01
C GLY A 139 1.64 -5.16 -10.33
N VAL A 140 2.41 -4.51 -9.47
CA VAL A 140 3.44 -5.15 -8.66
C VAL A 140 3.33 -4.66 -7.21
N VAL A 141 3.40 -5.58 -6.25
CA VAL A 141 3.32 -5.30 -4.82
C VAL A 141 4.65 -5.60 -4.14
N VAL A 142 5.12 -4.69 -3.31
CA VAL A 142 6.34 -4.89 -2.54
C VAL A 142 6.04 -5.82 -1.38
N VAL A 143 6.80 -6.90 -1.29
CA VAL A 143 6.67 -7.93 -0.26
C VAL A 143 8.03 -8.31 0.30
N SER A 144 8.02 -9.00 1.44
CA SER A 144 9.23 -9.49 2.10
C SER A 144 8.95 -10.75 2.92
N GLU A 145 10.00 -11.48 3.27
CA GLU A 145 9.94 -12.69 4.11
C GLU A 145 9.80 -12.39 5.62
N ARG A 146 9.55 -11.13 6.00
CA ARG A 146 9.43 -10.76 7.42
C ARG A 146 8.31 -11.52 8.12
N SER A 147 8.50 -11.82 9.39
CA SER A 147 7.48 -12.45 10.23
C SER A 147 6.28 -11.50 10.44
N THR A 148 5.07 -12.02 10.21
CA THR A 148 3.79 -11.35 10.44
C THR A 148 2.69 -12.39 10.68
N GLN A 149 1.48 -11.94 10.99
CA GLN A 149 0.32 -12.83 11.07
C GLN A 149 -0.45 -12.96 9.75
N ARG A 150 -0.22 -12.04 8.80
CA ARG A 150 -0.97 -11.95 7.54
C ARG A 150 -0.03 -11.96 6.37
N TYR A 151 -0.21 -12.91 5.48
CA TYR A 151 0.62 -13.09 4.30
C TYR A 151 -0.21 -13.08 3.03
N LEU A 152 0.37 -12.55 1.97
CA LEU A 152 -0.05 -12.81 0.59
C LEU A 152 0.59 -14.12 0.14
N LEU A 153 -0.12 -14.87 -0.68
CA LEU A 153 0.29 -16.18 -1.19
C LEU A 153 0.63 -16.06 -2.67
N PHE A 154 1.85 -16.44 -3.02
CA PHE A 154 2.36 -16.34 -4.39
C PHE A 154 2.77 -17.72 -4.91
N ASP A 155 2.58 -17.94 -6.22
CA ASP A 155 3.10 -19.11 -6.91
C ASP A 155 4.60 -18.95 -7.27
N SER A 156 5.19 -20.00 -7.82
CA SER A 156 6.60 -20.03 -8.26
C SER A 156 6.96 -19.01 -9.34
N THR A 157 5.97 -18.35 -9.95
CA THR A 157 6.15 -17.25 -10.91
C THR A 157 5.99 -15.88 -10.27
N ASN A 158 5.89 -15.81 -8.95
CA ASN A 158 5.58 -14.60 -8.17
C ASN A 158 4.20 -14.00 -8.47
N ARG A 159 3.25 -14.75 -8.99
CA ARG A 159 1.87 -14.32 -9.19
C ARG A 159 1.09 -14.48 -7.89
N LEU A 160 0.31 -13.46 -7.53
CA LEU A 160 -0.59 -13.53 -6.38
C LEU A 160 -1.69 -14.56 -6.62
N CYS A 161 -1.85 -15.48 -5.68
CA CYS A 161 -2.87 -16.52 -5.67
C CYS A 161 -3.88 -16.36 -4.53
N GLY A 162 -3.47 -15.79 -3.39
CA GLY A 162 -4.32 -15.72 -2.23
C GLY A 162 -3.75 -14.96 -1.04
N TRP A 163 -4.38 -15.17 0.09
CA TRP A 163 -4.01 -14.55 1.37
C TRP A 163 -4.28 -15.51 2.53
N THR A 164 -3.49 -15.40 3.58
CA THR A 164 -3.70 -16.15 4.83
C THR A 164 -3.47 -15.30 6.06
N ASN A 165 -4.15 -15.67 7.15
CA ASN A 165 -3.88 -15.19 8.50
C ASN A 165 -3.53 -16.39 9.39
N ILE A 166 -2.26 -16.52 9.72
CA ILE A 166 -1.76 -17.67 10.51
C ILE A 166 -2.25 -17.67 11.96
N ALA A 167 -2.67 -16.51 12.50
CA ALA A 167 -3.22 -16.43 13.86
C ALA A 167 -4.66 -16.99 13.95
N THR A 168 -5.43 -16.92 12.87
CA THR A 168 -6.81 -17.42 12.81
C THR A 168 -6.96 -18.71 12.00
N GLY A 169 -5.94 -19.09 11.23
CA GLY A 169 -6.01 -20.18 10.26
C GLY A 169 -6.85 -19.86 9.02
N GLU A 170 -7.26 -18.61 8.84
CA GLU A 170 -8.07 -18.19 7.68
C GLU A 170 -7.23 -18.16 6.40
N VAL A 171 -7.75 -18.76 5.33
CA VAL A 171 -7.15 -18.78 3.98
C VAL A 171 -8.16 -18.30 2.96
N LYS A 172 -7.73 -17.44 2.04
CA LYS A 172 -8.57 -16.93 0.95
C LYS A 172 -7.83 -17.05 -0.39
N PRO A 173 -8.46 -17.64 -1.43
CA PRO A 173 -9.67 -18.47 -1.34
C PRO A 173 -9.42 -19.76 -0.54
N ALA A 174 -10.48 -20.31 0.05
CA ALA A 174 -10.39 -21.49 0.91
C ALA A 174 -9.82 -22.76 0.20
N SER A 175 -9.92 -22.80 -1.12
CA SER A 175 -9.33 -23.88 -1.94
C SER A 175 -7.80 -23.96 -1.88
N LEU A 176 -7.14 -22.94 -1.37
CA LEU A 176 -5.68 -22.91 -1.21
C LEU A 176 -5.20 -23.48 0.13
N SER A 177 -6.09 -23.79 1.07
CA SER A 177 -5.70 -24.23 2.41
C SER A 177 -4.82 -25.49 2.42
N GLU A 178 -5.02 -26.38 1.47
CA GLU A 178 -4.20 -27.60 1.32
C GLU A 178 -2.83 -27.36 0.67
N LYS A 179 -2.66 -26.22 0.01
CA LYS A 179 -1.40 -25.83 -0.67
C LYS A 179 -0.46 -25.04 0.23
N ILE A 180 -0.93 -24.57 1.36
CA ILE A 180 -0.11 -23.83 2.33
C ILE A 180 0.54 -24.85 3.26
N LYS A 181 1.87 -24.92 3.21
CA LYS A 181 2.63 -25.81 4.12
C LYS A 181 3.05 -25.06 5.36
N THR A 182 2.80 -25.69 6.50
CA THR A 182 3.48 -25.37 7.75
C THR A 182 4.92 -25.92 7.70
N GLU A 183 5.86 -25.26 8.40
CA GLU A 183 7.32 -25.53 8.37
C GLU A 183 7.72 -27.00 8.63
N ASN A 184 6.79 -27.87 9.04
CA ASN A 184 7.04 -29.25 9.46
C ASN A 184 6.66 -30.34 8.44
N GLU A 185 6.10 -29.99 7.27
CA GLU A 185 5.69 -31.01 6.29
C GLU A 185 6.61 -31.05 5.08
N LYS A 186 7.35 -32.16 4.93
CA LYS A 186 8.15 -32.44 3.73
C LYS A 186 7.24 -32.62 2.52
N LEU A 187 7.50 -31.87 1.47
CA LEU A 187 6.82 -31.92 0.18
C LEU A 187 6.83 -33.31 -0.42
N LYS A 188 5.69 -33.81 -0.85
CA LYS A 188 5.63 -34.86 -1.87
C LYS A 188 5.95 -34.21 -3.23
N SER A 189 6.82 -34.85 -4.00
CA SER A 189 7.22 -34.35 -5.33
C SER A 189 5.97 -34.22 -6.22
N GLY A 190 5.69 -33.01 -6.69
CA GLY A 190 4.56 -32.71 -7.57
C GLY A 190 3.56 -31.68 -7.05
N ASP A 191 3.57 -31.30 -5.78
CA ASP A 191 2.69 -30.27 -5.25
C ASP A 191 3.28 -28.86 -5.44
N GLU A 192 2.56 -27.99 -6.13
CA GLU A 192 2.88 -26.55 -6.22
C GLU A 192 2.74 -25.93 -4.84
N THR A 193 3.87 -25.51 -4.26
CA THR A 193 3.89 -24.77 -3.00
C THR A 193 3.70 -23.29 -3.26
N LEU A 194 2.99 -22.61 -2.34
CA LEU A 194 2.82 -21.17 -2.36
C LEU A 194 3.78 -20.51 -1.36
N ASP A 195 4.45 -19.46 -1.81
CA ASP A 195 5.28 -18.63 -0.95
C ASP A 195 4.42 -17.69 -0.13
N MET A 196 4.66 -17.64 1.18
CA MET A 196 4.00 -16.73 2.11
C MET A 196 4.86 -15.48 2.28
N LEU A 197 4.44 -14.37 1.68
CA LEU A 197 5.18 -13.12 1.73
C LEU A 197 4.35 -11.99 2.40
N ALA A 198 5.01 -11.22 3.25
CA ALA A 198 4.38 -10.12 3.97
C ALA A 198 4.31 -8.87 3.08
N PHE A 199 3.13 -8.28 2.92
CA PHE A 199 2.96 -7.01 2.22
C PHE A 199 3.70 -5.89 2.94
N SER A 200 4.41 -5.07 2.19
CA SER A 200 5.31 -4.03 2.71
C SER A 200 4.81 -2.60 2.49
N GLY A 201 3.51 -2.43 2.26
CA GLY A 201 2.86 -1.11 2.23
C GLY A 201 3.17 -0.24 1.02
N MET A 202 3.73 -0.80 -0.05
CA MET A 202 3.98 -0.08 -1.31
C MET A 202 3.64 -0.97 -2.51
N GLN A 203 3.06 -0.37 -3.54
CA GLN A 203 2.70 -1.04 -4.78
C GLN A 203 2.69 -0.07 -5.96
N VAL A 204 2.85 -0.63 -7.16
CA VAL A 204 2.69 0.07 -8.44
C VAL A 204 1.56 -0.60 -9.19
N LEU A 205 0.52 0.14 -9.51
CA LEU A 205 -0.75 -0.38 -10.03
C LEU A 205 -1.05 0.17 -11.43
N ASN A 206 -1.60 -0.68 -12.27
CA ASN A 206 -2.12 -0.28 -13.57
C ASN A 206 -3.45 0.48 -13.38
N PRO A 207 -3.69 1.59 -14.08
CA PRO A 207 -4.96 2.33 -14.01
C PRO A 207 -6.22 1.48 -14.30
N ARG A 208 -6.11 0.39 -15.06
CA ARG A 208 -7.21 -0.56 -15.29
C ARG A 208 -7.79 -1.15 -13.99
N ILE A 209 -7.06 -1.08 -12.89
CA ILE A 209 -7.51 -1.55 -11.56
C ILE A 209 -8.80 -0.86 -11.11
N PHE A 210 -9.06 0.38 -11.53
CA PHE A 210 -10.28 1.10 -11.20
C PHE A 210 -11.54 0.44 -11.77
N GLY A 211 -11.44 -0.23 -12.92
CA GLY A 211 -12.53 -1.05 -13.45
C GLY A 211 -12.88 -2.23 -12.53
N CYS A 212 -11.88 -2.88 -11.97
CA CYS A 212 -12.08 -3.95 -10.98
C CYS A 212 -12.64 -3.43 -9.66
N MET A 213 -12.19 -2.23 -9.21
CA MET A 213 -12.72 -1.59 -8.00
C MET A 213 -14.20 -1.25 -8.12
N ASN A 214 -14.66 -0.78 -9.29
CA ASN A 214 -16.08 -0.50 -9.50
C ASN A 214 -16.93 -1.76 -9.36
N LYS A 215 -16.52 -2.87 -10.00
CA LYS A 215 -17.19 -4.16 -9.88
C LYS A 215 -17.21 -4.69 -8.43
N LEU A 216 -16.11 -4.50 -7.71
CA LEU A 216 -16.03 -4.90 -6.30
C LEU A 216 -16.94 -4.03 -5.42
N ALA A 217 -17.02 -2.71 -5.69
CA ALA A 217 -17.88 -1.79 -4.95
C ALA A 217 -19.37 -2.09 -5.17
N GLU A 218 -19.78 -2.54 -6.36
CA GLU A 218 -21.15 -3.02 -6.63
C GLU A 218 -21.51 -4.22 -5.75
N GLN A 219 -20.55 -5.07 -5.40
CA GLN A 219 -20.76 -6.27 -4.60
C GLN A 219 -20.66 -6.02 -3.08
N LYS A 220 -19.70 -5.20 -2.65
CA LYS A 220 -19.35 -4.99 -1.23
C LYS A 220 -19.71 -3.61 -0.69
N GLY A 221 -20.13 -2.67 -1.53
CA GLY A 221 -20.29 -1.26 -1.18
C GLY A 221 -18.98 -0.48 -1.29
N GLU A 222 -19.01 0.78 -0.87
CA GLU A 222 -17.90 1.73 -1.03
C GLU A 222 -16.67 1.41 -0.16
N LYS A 223 -16.87 0.68 0.95
CA LYS A 223 -15.85 0.38 1.95
C LYS A 223 -15.27 -1.01 1.76
N PHE A 224 -14.01 -1.08 1.31
CA PHE A 224 -13.28 -2.35 1.14
C PHE A 224 -11.76 -2.11 1.20
N SER A 225 -11.02 -3.16 1.54
CA SER A 225 -9.55 -3.11 1.62
C SER A 225 -8.89 -3.39 0.26
N LEU A 226 -7.61 -3.01 0.12
CA LEU A 226 -6.80 -3.44 -1.03
C LEU A 226 -6.64 -4.96 -1.08
N ILE A 227 -6.62 -5.64 0.06
CA ILE A 227 -6.56 -7.10 0.08
C ILE A 227 -7.81 -7.72 -0.56
N ASP A 228 -9.00 -7.19 -0.26
CA ASP A 228 -10.23 -7.63 -0.93
C ASP A 228 -10.14 -7.45 -2.45
N LEU A 229 -9.60 -6.31 -2.89
CA LEU A 229 -9.39 -6.04 -4.30
C LEU A 229 -8.38 -7.00 -4.93
N TYR A 230 -7.24 -7.21 -4.28
CA TYR A 230 -6.20 -8.12 -4.78
C TYR A 230 -6.72 -9.54 -4.95
N LEU A 231 -7.49 -10.03 -4.01
CA LEU A 231 -8.12 -11.36 -4.11
C LEU A 231 -9.15 -11.41 -5.25
N HIS A 232 -9.93 -10.33 -5.44
CA HIS A 232 -10.89 -10.24 -6.53
C HIS A 232 -10.23 -10.27 -7.91
N ILE A 233 -9.08 -9.60 -8.07
CA ILE A 233 -8.36 -9.56 -9.35
C ILE A 233 -7.50 -10.80 -9.61
N ALA A 234 -6.97 -11.45 -8.56
CA ALA A 234 -6.06 -12.59 -8.67
C ALA A 234 -6.66 -13.79 -9.45
N GLU A 235 -7.99 -13.89 -9.48
CA GLU A 235 -8.69 -14.94 -10.24
C GLU A 235 -8.49 -14.81 -11.75
N LYS A 236 -8.38 -13.59 -12.28
CA LYS A 236 -8.44 -13.30 -13.71
C LYS A 236 -7.26 -12.52 -14.25
N GLU A 237 -6.55 -11.84 -13.38
CA GLU A 237 -5.48 -10.91 -13.72
C GLU A 237 -4.19 -11.26 -12.99
N ILE A 238 -3.10 -10.63 -13.36
CA ILE A 238 -1.79 -10.85 -12.76
C ILE A 238 -1.43 -9.67 -11.88
N LEU A 239 -1.19 -9.94 -10.60
CA LEU A 239 -0.53 -9.05 -9.66
C LEU A 239 0.73 -9.75 -9.15
N ARG A 240 1.91 -9.13 -9.31
CA ARG A 240 3.19 -9.77 -9.00
C ARG A 240 3.79 -9.32 -7.68
N ALA A 241 4.53 -10.23 -7.06
CA ALA A 241 5.43 -9.89 -5.98
C ALA A 241 6.68 -9.19 -6.52
N PHE A 242 7.11 -8.14 -5.82
CA PHE A 242 8.45 -7.56 -5.92
C PHE A 242 9.14 -7.74 -4.58
N ILE A 243 10.20 -8.52 -4.55
CA ILE A 243 11.02 -8.82 -3.37
C ILE A 243 12.33 -8.03 -3.54
N PRO A 244 12.47 -6.86 -2.87
CA PRO A 244 13.69 -6.07 -3.02
C PRO A 244 14.89 -6.76 -2.37
N GLU A 245 16.05 -6.67 -3.00
CA GLU A 245 17.30 -7.13 -2.40
C GLU A 245 17.71 -6.22 -1.22
N ASN A 246 18.26 -6.82 -0.17
CA ASN A 246 18.71 -6.12 1.04
C ASN A 246 17.64 -5.19 1.64
N TYR A 247 16.37 -5.58 1.50
CA TYR A 247 15.24 -4.78 1.92
C TYR A 247 15.14 -4.66 3.44
N ARG A 248 15.02 -3.43 3.90
CA ARG A 248 14.75 -3.09 5.29
C ARG A 248 13.54 -2.20 5.36
N MET A 249 12.63 -2.49 6.26
CA MET A 249 11.44 -1.68 6.49
C MET A 249 11.07 -1.63 7.96
N MET A 250 10.36 -0.57 8.34
CA MET A 250 9.77 -0.37 9.65
C MET A 250 8.32 0.08 9.52
N ASP A 251 7.40 -0.64 10.16
CA ASP A 251 6.00 -0.20 10.36
C ASP A 251 5.93 0.67 11.62
N VAL A 252 5.74 1.97 11.43
CA VAL A 252 5.58 2.95 12.52
C VAL A 252 4.14 2.93 13.02
N GLY A 253 3.72 1.78 13.51
CA GLY A 253 2.32 1.52 13.91
C GLY A 253 2.07 1.41 15.39
N LYS A 254 3.12 1.35 16.24
CA LYS A 254 3.00 1.15 17.69
C LYS A 254 3.93 2.08 18.45
N ILE A 255 3.46 2.58 19.60
CA ILE A 255 4.21 3.54 20.41
C ILE A 255 5.56 2.99 20.93
N ASN A 256 5.60 1.72 21.28
CA ASN A 256 6.82 1.08 21.76
C ASN A 256 7.89 0.84 20.67
N GLN A 257 7.56 1.07 19.41
CA GLN A 257 8.48 0.93 18.27
C GLN A 257 9.04 2.28 17.79
N LEU A 258 8.59 3.41 18.36
CA LEU A 258 9.01 4.74 17.89
C LEU A 258 10.52 4.97 18.03
N SER A 259 11.12 4.59 19.16
CA SER A 259 12.57 4.75 19.36
C SER A 259 13.41 3.94 18.36
N GLU A 260 12.98 2.71 18.06
CA GLU A 260 13.60 1.88 17.04
C GLU A 260 13.40 2.48 15.64
N ALA A 261 12.19 3.01 15.38
CA ALA A 261 11.88 3.69 14.13
C ALA A 261 12.69 4.97 13.92
N GLU A 262 12.97 5.73 14.97
CA GLU A 262 13.87 6.91 14.90
C GLU A 262 15.28 6.50 14.50
N THR A 263 15.82 5.47 15.15
CA THR A 263 17.13 4.92 14.79
C THR A 263 17.17 4.44 13.35
N PHE A 264 16.12 3.73 12.92
CA PHE A 264 16.00 3.26 11.56
C PHE A 264 15.92 4.42 10.54
N ALA A 265 15.10 5.44 10.82
CA ALA A 265 14.97 6.61 9.95
C ALA A 265 16.30 7.34 9.69
N GLN A 266 17.22 7.36 10.67
CA GLN A 266 18.55 7.94 10.52
C GLN A 266 19.46 7.14 9.58
N THR A 267 19.07 5.93 9.21
CA THR A 267 19.83 5.06 8.28
C THR A 267 19.30 5.10 6.84
N LEU A 268 18.22 5.83 6.61
CA LEU A 268 17.62 6.05 5.29
C LEU A 268 18.14 7.30 4.63
#